data_7e88fc309fe1ccedd236b88dea9ec8b6
#
_entry.id   7e88fc309fe1ccedd236b88dea9ec8b6
#
_cell.length_a   1.000
_cell.length_b   1.000
_cell.length_c   1.000
_cell.angle_alpha   90.00
_cell.angle_beta   90.00
_cell.angle_gamma   90.00
#
_symmetry.space_group_name_H-M   'P 1'
#
loop_
_entity.id
_entity.type
_entity.pdbx_description
1 polymer ?
#
loop_
_entity_poly.entity_id
_entity_poly.type
_entity_poly.pdbx_seq_one_letter_code
_entity_poly.pdbx_strand_id
1 'polypeptide(L)'
;VDFFAELEKAIKDSWPKPKLLVLNFPGNPTTQCVELDFIEKMIEIDSENEIWVIHDIAYPDNAFDGYKSPSILKVPGAIEVAAEFYSLSKSYNMPGWRVGFMSGNSSLVAALARMKSYLDYGMFTPIQVAAITALEGPQDCVHKITETYRSRRNVLCDGLNSLGWKVEKPRATMFVWAPIPEVYRHLGSLEFSKKLLSEARVAVSPGIGFGEYGDDHVRFGLIENEHRTRQAIRGIRDMFRNDQKFVSVGGGIP
;
A
#
# COMPACT_ATOMS: atom_id res chain seq x y z
N VAL A 1 12.37 5.77 14.12
CA VAL A 1 12.07 7.20 13.85
C VAL A 1 10.69 7.47 14.43
N ASP A 2 10.56 8.52 15.26
CA ASP A 2 9.26 8.96 15.76
C ASP A 2 8.55 9.76 14.66
N PHE A 3 7.48 9.19 14.11
CA PHE A 3 6.75 9.79 12.99
C PHE A 3 6.19 11.19 13.35
N PHE A 4 5.66 11.36 14.55
CA PHE A 4 5.04 12.62 14.94
C PHE A 4 6.07 13.72 15.17
N ALA A 5 7.22 13.38 15.77
CA ALA A 5 8.33 14.33 15.92
C ALA A 5 8.87 14.81 14.56
N GLU A 6 8.98 13.91 13.57
CA GLU A 6 9.40 14.30 12.22
C GLU A 6 8.33 15.13 11.50
N LEU A 7 7.05 14.83 11.70
CA LEU A 7 5.94 15.63 11.14
C LEU A 7 5.94 17.04 11.70
N GLU A 8 5.98 17.20 13.04
CA GLU A 8 6.03 18.51 13.70
C GLU A 8 7.22 19.33 13.26
N LYS A 9 8.37 18.66 13.14
CA LYS A 9 9.58 19.29 12.58
C LYS A 9 9.39 19.74 11.15
N ALA A 10 8.83 18.87 10.28
CA ALA A 10 8.56 19.22 8.89
C ALA A 10 7.59 20.40 8.76
N ILE A 11 6.54 20.46 9.58
CA ILE A 11 5.61 21.59 9.63
C ILE A 11 6.32 22.87 10.03
N LYS A 12 7.18 22.81 11.06
CA LYS A 12 7.91 23.96 11.58
C LYS A 12 8.98 24.49 10.63
N ASP A 13 9.71 23.59 9.98
CA ASP A 13 10.87 23.93 9.14
C ASP A 13 10.48 24.29 7.70
N SER A 14 9.23 24.03 7.30
CA SER A 14 8.76 24.31 5.92
C SER A 14 8.40 25.78 5.70
N TRP A 15 8.86 26.31 4.56
CA TRP A 15 8.44 27.62 4.06
C TRP A 15 8.13 27.56 2.56
N PRO A 16 6.93 28.00 2.10
CA PRO A 16 5.80 28.44 2.93
C PRO A 16 5.23 27.31 3.79
N LYS A 17 4.46 27.68 4.83
CA LYS A 17 3.81 26.68 5.69
C LYS A 17 2.99 25.69 4.86
N PRO A 18 3.03 24.38 5.17
CA PRO A 18 2.24 23.39 4.49
C PRO A 18 0.74 23.66 4.69
N LYS A 19 -0.05 23.47 3.63
CA LYS A 19 -1.51 23.66 3.67
C LYS A 19 -2.28 22.36 3.58
N LEU A 20 -1.59 21.30 3.19
CA LEU A 20 -2.20 20.00 2.94
C LEU A 20 -1.23 18.91 3.37
N LEU A 21 -1.76 17.96 4.14
CA LEU A 21 -1.10 16.69 4.45
C LEU A 21 -1.82 15.57 3.70
N VAL A 22 -1.06 14.70 3.05
CA VAL A 22 -1.59 13.51 2.38
C VAL A 22 -1.12 12.27 3.13
N LEU A 23 -2.09 11.51 3.66
CA LEU A 23 -1.85 10.23 4.31
C LEU A 23 -2.22 9.10 3.36
N ASN A 24 -1.46 8.01 3.38
CA ASN A 24 -1.76 6.79 2.65
C ASN A 24 -1.62 5.57 3.55
N PHE A 25 -2.71 5.17 4.20
CA PHE A 25 -2.79 4.00 5.07
C PHE A 25 -4.07 3.19 4.79
N PRO A 26 -3.97 1.86 4.56
CA PRO A 26 -2.76 1.05 4.38
C PRO A 26 -1.89 1.51 3.21
N GLY A 27 -0.57 1.56 3.42
CA GLY A 27 0.37 2.23 2.54
C GLY A 27 0.80 1.43 1.30
N ASN A 28 1.07 2.14 0.23
CA ASN A 28 1.78 1.64 -0.94
C ASN A 28 3.03 2.50 -1.13
N PRO A 29 4.24 1.96 -1.05
CA PRO A 29 4.60 0.54 -1.16
C PRO A 29 4.75 -0.21 0.18
N THR A 30 4.83 0.49 1.31
CA THR A 30 5.33 -0.01 2.60
C THR A 30 4.42 -1.01 3.30
N THR A 31 3.16 -1.11 2.87
CA THR A 31 2.12 -1.94 3.50
C THR A 31 1.82 -1.58 4.97
N GLN A 32 2.31 -0.44 5.42
CA GLN A 32 2.08 0.03 6.78
C GLN A 32 0.61 0.23 7.05
N CYS A 33 0.20 -0.15 8.25
CA CYS A 33 -1.15 -0.02 8.78
C CYS A 33 -1.09 0.80 10.06
N VAL A 34 -2.13 1.59 10.31
CA VAL A 34 -2.28 2.40 11.50
C VAL A 34 -3.57 2.05 12.22
N GLU A 35 -3.64 2.32 13.51
CA GLU A 35 -4.86 2.22 14.31
C GLU A 35 -5.54 3.60 14.40
N LEU A 36 -6.73 3.65 14.98
CA LEU A 36 -7.53 4.87 15.00
C LEU A 36 -6.85 5.98 15.84
N ASP A 37 -6.20 5.63 16.95
CA ASP A 37 -5.48 6.55 17.82
C ASP A 37 -4.35 7.31 17.10
N PHE A 38 -3.69 6.64 16.14
CA PHE A 38 -2.71 7.31 15.29
C PHE A 38 -3.37 8.42 14.45
N ILE A 39 -4.54 8.14 13.87
CA ILE A 39 -5.27 9.11 13.06
C ILE A 39 -5.85 10.24 13.94
N GLU A 40 -6.31 9.92 15.14
CA GLU A 40 -6.78 10.91 16.13
C GLU A 40 -5.68 11.94 16.40
N LYS A 41 -4.47 11.47 16.73
CA LYS A 41 -3.34 12.36 16.97
C LYS A 41 -2.94 13.17 15.73
N MET A 42 -3.08 12.61 14.52
CA MET A 42 -2.86 13.37 13.28
C MET A 42 -3.85 14.53 13.14
N ILE A 43 -5.14 14.28 13.38
CA ILE A 43 -6.18 15.32 13.27
C ILE A 43 -5.97 16.42 14.30
N GLU A 44 -5.50 16.10 15.52
CA GLU A 44 -5.14 17.10 16.53
C GLU A 44 -4.04 18.04 16.02
N ILE A 45 -2.92 17.51 15.57
CA ILE A 45 -1.77 18.29 15.06
C ILE A 45 -2.19 19.14 13.85
N ASP A 46 -2.94 18.58 12.92
CA ASP A 46 -3.34 19.28 11.70
C ASP A 46 -4.35 20.40 11.97
N SER A 47 -5.28 20.19 12.90
CA SER A 47 -6.22 21.21 13.33
C SER A 47 -5.52 22.40 14.01
N GLU A 48 -4.53 22.16 14.86
CA GLU A 48 -3.72 23.18 15.52
C GLU A 48 -2.89 24.02 14.54
N ASN A 49 -2.50 23.42 13.40
CA ASN A 49 -1.65 24.07 12.40
C ASN A 49 -2.40 24.61 11.18
N GLU A 50 -3.74 24.51 11.13
CA GLU A 50 -4.61 24.92 10.03
C GLU A 50 -4.24 24.19 8.70
N ILE A 51 -3.95 22.89 8.79
CA ILE A 51 -3.59 22.03 7.67
C ILE A 51 -4.80 21.18 7.26
N TRP A 52 -5.09 21.11 5.97
CA TRP A 52 -6.07 20.16 5.43
C TRP A 52 -5.48 18.76 5.36
N VAL A 53 -6.30 17.74 5.64
CA VAL A 53 -5.86 16.34 5.56
C VAL A 53 -6.59 15.61 4.44
N ILE A 54 -5.84 14.96 3.60
CA ILE A 54 -6.36 13.99 2.62
C ILE A 54 -5.88 12.61 3.00
N HIS A 55 -6.81 11.70 3.26
CA HIS A 55 -6.51 10.29 3.47
C HIS A 55 -6.77 9.49 2.19
N ASP A 56 -5.72 9.07 1.50
CA ASP A 56 -5.80 8.13 0.39
C ASP A 56 -5.92 6.70 0.94
N ILE A 57 -7.16 6.23 1.08
CA ILE A 57 -7.49 4.90 1.63
C ILE A 57 -7.82 3.92 0.49
N ALA A 58 -6.86 3.65 -0.38
CA ALA A 58 -7.08 2.79 -1.54
C ALA A 58 -7.26 1.30 -1.21
N TYR A 59 -6.86 0.84 -0.01
CA TYR A 59 -6.82 -0.59 0.37
C TYR A 59 -7.60 -0.93 1.65
N PRO A 60 -8.72 -0.27 2.00
CA PRO A 60 -9.36 -0.48 3.28
C PRO A 60 -9.94 -1.89 3.43
N ASP A 61 -10.44 -2.46 2.34
CA ASP A 61 -11.06 -3.78 2.31
C ASP A 61 -10.08 -4.92 2.01
N ASN A 62 -8.85 -4.59 1.58
CA ASN A 62 -7.78 -5.56 1.43
C ASN A 62 -7.02 -5.73 2.76
N ALA A 63 -7.76 -5.94 3.85
CA ALA A 63 -7.26 -6.09 5.20
C ALA A 63 -7.42 -7.54 5.68
N PHE A 64 -6.43 -8.06 6.40
CA PHE A 64 -6.30 -9.48 6.73
C PHE A 64 -6.27 -9.70 8.24
N ASP A 65 -6.57 -10.94 8.64
CA ASP A 65 -6.35 -11.45 10.00
C ASP A 65 -7.04 -10.60 11.08
N GLY A 66 -8.24 -10.08 10.77
CA GLY A 66 -9.06 -9.29 11.70
C GLY A 66 -8.70 -7.80 11.78
N TYR A 67 -7.64 -7.34 11.10
CA TYR A 67 -7.38 -5.91 10.98
C TYR A 67 -8.50 -5.22 10.20
N LYS A 68 -8.87 -4.05 10.67
CA LYS A 68 -9.83 -3.16 9.98
C LYS A 68 -9.19 -1.80 9.82
N SER A 69 -8.95 -1.42 8.58
CA SER A 69 -8.39 -0.10 8.29
C SER A 69 -9.35 1.00 8.79
N PRO A 70 -8.88 1.90 9.65
CA PRO A 70 -9.72 2.98 10.15
C PRO A 70 -9.95 4.03 9.08
N SER A 71 -11.20 4.49 8.93
CA SER A 71 -11.51 5.70 8.18
C SER A 71 -11.18 6.92 9.05
N ILE A 72 -10.57 7.94 8.45
CA ILE A 72 -10.28 9.22 9.12
C ILE A 72 -11.58 9.90 9.58
N LEU A 73 -12.68 9.68 8.87
CA LEU A 73 -13.98 10.28 9.18
C LEU A 73 -14.65 9.69 10.45
N LYS A 74 -14.05 8.66 11.05
CA LYS A 74 -14.48 8.14 12.37
C LYS A 74 -13.94 8.99 13.52
N VAL A 75 -12.93 9.78 13.29
CA VAL A 75 -12.35 10.66 14.32
C VAL A 75 -13.28 11.86 14.53
N PRO A 76 -13.68 12.14 15.78
CA PRO A 76 -14.47 13.33 16.10
C PRO A 76 -13.78 14.61 15.62
N GLY A 77 -14.51 15.47 14.93
CA GLY A 77 -13.96 16.72 14.38
C GLY A 77 -13.21 16.59 13.04
N ALA A 78 -12.84 15.39 12.61
CA ALA A 78 -12.10 15.21 11.34
C ALA A 78 -12.86 15.76 10.11
N ILE A 79 -14.18 15.73 10.13
CA ILE A 79 -15.02 16.27 9.04
C ILE A 79 -14.77 17.77 8.79
N GLU A 80 -14.27 18.50 9.76
CA GLU A 80 -14.00 19.94 9.65
C GLU A 80 -12.69 20.22 8.89
N VAL A 81 -11.75 19.28 8.87
CA VAL A 81 -10.39 19.49 8.34
C VAL A 81 -9.96 18.43 7.32
N ALA A 82 -10.70 17.34 7.15
CA ALA A 82 -10.25 16.20 6.39
C ALA A 82 -11.23 15.74 5.31
N ALA A 83 -10.66 15.05 4.32
CA ALA A 83 -11.41 14.24 3.36
C ALA A 83 -10.67 12.93 3.06
N GLU A 84 -11.42 11.94 2.61
CA GLU A 84 -10.95 10.59 2.34
C GLU A 84 -11.22 10.21 0.89
N PHE A 85 -10.23 9.65 0.20
CA PHE A 85 -10.37 9.08 -1.13
C PHE A 85 -10.49 7.57 -1.08
N TYR A 86 -11.60 7.04 -1.57
CA TYR A 86 -11.84 5.62 -1.73
C TYR A 86 -11.79 5.21 -3.19
N SER A 87 -11.28 4.01 -3.48
CA SER A 87 -11.17 3.47 -4.82
C SER A 87 -11.86 2.11 -4.95
N LEU A 88 -12.71 1.94 -5.95
CA LEU A 88 -13.29 0.65 -6.28
C LEU A 88 -12.30 -0.28 -7.00
N SER A 89 -11.16 0.26 -7.45
CA SER A 89 -10.15 -0.50 -8.19
C SER A 89 -9.63 -1.73 -7.44
N LYS A 90 -9.52 -1.64 -6.09
CA LYS A 90 -8.93 -2.70 -5.26
C LYS A 90 -9.98 -3.54 -4.58
N SER A 91 -10.93 -2.91 -3.89
CA SER A 91 -11.99 -3.59 -3.16
C SER A 91 -12.88 -4.43 -4.06
N TYR A 92 -13.24 -3.91 -5.23
CA TYR A 92 -14.14 -4.57 -6.19
C TYR A 92 -13.44 -5.15 -7.42
N ASN A 93 -12.11 -5.14 -7.43
CA ASN A 93 -11.31 -5.59 -8.59
C ASN A 93 -11.72 -4.89 -9.91
N MET A 94 -11.97 -3.57 -9.83
CA MET A 94 -12.42 -2.72 -10.93
C MET A 94 -11.36 -1.69 -11.39
N PRO A 95 -10.07 -2.06 -11.57
CA PRO A 95 -9.04 -1.06 -11.89
C PRO A 95 -9.22 -0.42 -13.27
N GLY A 96 -9.78 -1.15 -14.24
CA GLY A 96 -10.05 -0.65 -15.60
C GLY A 96 -11.24 0.31 -15.69
N TRP A 97 -12.12 0.34 -14.70
CA TRP A 97 -13.30 1.21 -14.66
C TRP A 97 -12.99 2.65 -14.27
N ARG A 98 -11.80 2.89 -13.68
CA ARG A 98 -11.32 4.22 -13.27
C ARG A 98 -12.32 4.97 -12.39
N VAL A 99 -12.85 4.33 -11.36
CA VAL A 99 -13.86 4.88 -10.45
C VAL A 99 -13.40 4.88 -9.00
N GLY A 100 -13.65 5.99 -8.34
CA GLY A 100 -13.45 6.23 -6.93
C GLY A 100 -14.27 7.45 -6.51
N PHE A 101 -14.28 7.77 -5.24
CA PHE A 101 -14.98 8.93 -4.72
C PHE A 101 -14.22 9.57 -3.56
N MET A 102 -14.59 10.81 -3.27
CA MET A 102 -14.10 11.57 -2.13
C MET A 102 -15.26 11.84 -1.16
N SER A 103 -15.03 11.63 0.11
CA SER A 103 -15.97 11.93 1.19
C SER A 103 -15.26 12.75 2.26
N GLY A 104 -15.96 13.67 2.94
CA GLY A 104 -15.37 14.46 4.01
C GLY A 104 -15.82 15.90 3.99
N ASN A 105 -14.90 16.82 4.32
CA ASN A 105 -15.18 18.24 4.41
C ASN A 105 -15.82 18.80 3.13
N SER A 106 -16.91 19.53 3.28
CA SER A 106 -17.71 20.03 2.16
C SER A 106 -16.97 20.99 1.25
N SER A 107 -16.04 21.79 1.79
CA SER A 107 -15.22 22.74 0.99
C SER A 107 -14.21 21.97 0.13
N LEU A 108 -13.58 20.92 0.66
CA LEU A 108 -12.66 20.07 -0.10
C LEU A 108 -13.39 19.30 -1.19
N VAL A 109 -14.55 18.73 -0.88
CA VAL A 109 -15.39 18.01 -1.86
C VAL A 109 -15.87 18.96 -2.96
N ALA A 110 -16.33 20.17 -2.60
CA ALA A 110 -16.75 21.18 -3.56
C ALA A 110 -15.59 21.67 -4.46
N ALA A 111 -14.39 21.81 -3.90
CA ALA A 111 -13.19 22.16 -4.68
C ALA A 111 -12.87 21.09 -5.73
N LEU A 112 -12.89 19.81 -5.35
CA LEU A 112 -12.71 18.69 -6.27
C LEU A 112 -13.80 18.67 -7.36
N ALA A 113 -15.07 18.81 -6.97
CA ALA A 113 -16.19 18.84 -7.91
C ALA A 113 -16.05 19.95 -8.94
N ARG A 114 -15.64 21.15 -8.49
CA ARG A 114 -15.37 22.29 -9.37
C ARG A 114 -14.22 22.01 -10.34
N MET A 115 -13.12 21.45 -9.86
CA MET A 115 -12.01 21.07 -10.74
C MET A 115 -12.43 20.05 -11.79
N LYS A 116 -13.13 19.00 -11.39
CA LYS A 116 -13.63 17.95 -12.29
C LYS A 116 -14.56 18.51 -13.37
N SER A 117 -15.40 19.48 -13.06
CA SER A 117 -16.30 20.09 -14.03
C SER A 117 -15.58 20.76 -15.21
N TYR A 118 -14.30 21.14 -15.04
CA TYR A 118 -13.47 21.69 -16.10
C TYR A 118 -12.52 20.65 -16.73
N LEU A 119 -12.10 19.64 -15.98
CA LEU A 119 -11.12 18.66 -16.46
C LEU A 119 -11.74 17.55 -17.29
N ASP A 120 -12.87 16.99 -16.85
CA ASP A 120 -13.48 15.81 -17.48
C ASP A 120 -14.99 15.92 -17.70
N TYR A 121 -15.59 17.06 -17.38
CA TYR A 121 -17.03 17.33 -17.51
C TYR A 121 -17.95 16.34 -16.78
N GLY A 122 -17.38 15.41 -16.04
CA GLY A 122 -18.09 14.38 -15.30
C GLY A 122 -17.77 12.95 -15.79
N MET A 123 -18.15 12.01 -14.98
CA MET A 123 -17.92 10.59 -15.26
C MET A 123 -19.05 10.03 -16.14
N PHE A 124 -18.69 9.16 -17.07
CA PHE A 124 -19.65 8.42 -17.91
C PHE A 124 -20.70 7.68 -17.06
N THR A 125 -21.98 7.99 -17.28
CA THR A 125 -23.08 7.52 -16.43
C THR A 125 -23.12 6.00 -16.19
N PRO A 126 -22.89 5.12 -17.19
CA PRO A 126 -22.86 3.67 -16.96
C PRO A 126 -21.82 3.24 -15.92
N ILE A 127 -20.66 3.93 -15.83
CA ILE A 127 -19.65 3.65 -14.79
C ILE A 127 -20.18 4.05 -13.41
N GLN A 128 -20.90 5.17 -13.31
CA GLN A 128 -21.52 5.61 -12.05
C GLN A 128 -22.57 4.59 -11.59
N VAL A 129 -23.42 4.10 -12.50
CA VAL A 129 -24.42 3.06 -12.20
C VAL A 129 -23.74 1.76 -11.75
N ALA A 130 -22.66 1.35 -12.41
CA ALA A 130 -21.89 0.18 -12.00
C ALA A 130 -21.29 0.35 -10.61
N ALA A 131 -20.78 1.55 -10.27
CA ALA A 131 -20.26 1.87 -8.95
C ALA A 131 -21.35 1.80 -7.87
N ILE A 132 -22.54 2.35 -8.13
CA ILE A 132 -23.71 2.25 -7.24
C ILE A 132 -24.06 0.77 -7.00
N THR A 133 -24.15 -0.02 -8.07
CA THR A 133 -24.45 -1.45 -7.98
C THR A 133 -23.40 -2.20 -7.15
N ALA A 134 -22.12 -1.86 -7.29
CA ALA A 134 -21.04 -2.46 -6.51
C ALA A 134 -21.13 -2.10 -5.02
N LEU A 135 -21.43 -0.84 -4.70
CA LEU A 135 -21.49 -0.34 -3.32
C LEU A 135 -22.76 -0.79 -2.58
N GLU A 136 -23.91 -0.82 -3.25
CA GLU A 136 -25.19 -1.17 -2.64
C GLU A 136 -25.50 -2.67 -2.72
N GLY A 137 -24.83 -3.39 -3.60
CA GLY A 137 -25.02 -4.83 -3.80
C GLY A 137 -24.41 -5.71 -2.70
N PRO A 138 -24.55 -7.03 -2.80
CA PRO A 138 -23.93 -7.98 -1.88
C PRO A 138 -22.40 -7.83 -1.86
N GLN A 139 -21.81 -7.81 -0.66
CA GLN A 139 -20.38 -7.59 -0.47
C GLN A 139 -19.52 -8.88 -0.47
N ASP A 140 -20.13 -10.02 -0.78
CA ASP A 140 -19.42 -11.32 -0.84
C ASP A 140 -18.22 -11.30 -1.80
N CYS A 141 -18.32 -10.53 -2.88
CA CYS A 141 -17.22 -10.38 -3.84
C CYS A 141 -15.98 -9.73 -3.20
N VAL A 142 -16.16 -8.72 -2.34
CA VAL A 142 -15.08 -8.06 -1.61
C VAL A 142 -14.40 -9.05 -0.66
N HIS A 143 -15.20 -9.81 0.10
CA HIS A 143 -14.66 -10.86 0.98
C HIS A 143 -13.87 -11.93 0.21
N LYS A 144 -14.37 -12.39 -0.93
CA LYS A 144 -13.67 -13.37 -1.78
C LYS A 144 -12.35 -12.82 -2.34
N ILE A 145 -12.34 -11.55 -2.76
CA ILE A 145 -11.13 -10.88 -3.24
C ILE A 145 -10.08 -10.80 -2.13
N THR A 146 -10.49 -10.34 -0.95
CA THR A 146 -9.62 -10.22 0.23
C THR A 146 -9.05 -11.58 0.64
N GLU A 147 -9.86 -12.62 0.69
CA GLU A 147 -9.42 -13.97 1.01
C GLU A 147 -8.42 -14.52 -0.02
N THR A 148 -8.63 -14.23 -1.30
CA THR A 148 -7.68 -14.58 -2.37
C THR A 148 -6.32 -13.91 -2.14
N TYR A 149 -6.28 -12.63 -1.79
CA TYR A 149 -5.02 -11.94 -1.49
C TYR A 149 -4.39 -12.43 -0.20
N ARG A 150 -5.16 -12.74 0.83
CA ARG A 150 -4.67 -13.32 2.08
C ARG A 150 -3.97 -14.66 1.83
N SER A 151 -4.58 -15.54 1.04
CA SER A 151 -3.99 -16.82 0.68
C SER A 151 -2.68 -16.66 -0.10
N ARG A 152 -2.66 -15.80 -1.11
CA ARG A 152 -1.45 -15.51 -1.90
C ARG A 152 -0.33 -14.91 -1.06
N ARG A 153 -0.67 -13.97 -0.15
CA ARG A 153 0.27 -13.40 0.83
C ARG A 153 0.92 -14.51 1.66
N ASN A 154 0.11 -15.41 2.20
CA ASN A 154 0.62 -16.49 3.03
C ASN A 154 1.58 -17.39 2.24
N VAL A 155 1.20 -17.81 1.05
CA VAL A 155 2.07 -18.64 0.19
C VAL A 155 3.40 -17.92 -0.10
N LEU A 156 3.37 -16.63 -0.43
CA LEU A 156 4.59 -15.88 -0.73
C LEU A 156 5.47 -15.71 0.52
N CYS A 157 4.92 -15.17 1.60
CA CYS A 157 5.70 -14.88 2.80
C CYS A 157 6.24 -16.15 3.45
N ASP A 158 5.44 -17.20 3.57
CA ASP A 158 5.90 -18.48 4.14
C ASP A 158 6.98 -19.13 3.25
N GLY A 159 6.80 -19.04 1.93
CA GLY A 159 7.80 -19.51 0.98
C GLY A 159 9.13 -18.76 1.09
N LEU A 160 9.13 -17.44 1.11
CA LEU A 160 10.34 -16.62 1.25
C LEU A 160 11.02 -16.87 2.60
N ASN A 161 10.25 -16.90 3.69
CA ASN A 161 10.77 -17.20 5.03
C ASN A 161 11.43 -18.58 5.11
N SER A 162 10.86 -19.60 4.45
CA SER A 162 11.45 -20.94 4.39
C SER A 162 12.81 -20.99 3.67
N LEU A 163 13.10 -19.99 2.82
CA LEU A 163 14.39 -19.84 2.15
C LEU A 163 15.41 -18.99 2.93
N GLY A 164 15.06 -18.56 4.15
CA GLY A 164 15.88 -17.63 4.92
C GLY A 164 15.74 -16.16 4.55
N TRP A 165 14.88 -15.81 3.59
CA TRP A 165 14.54 -14.43 3.28
C TRP A 165 13.43 -13.94 4.20
N LYS A 166 13.83 -13.29 5.30
CA LYS A 166 12.91 -12.84 6.34
C LYS A 166 12.01 -11.72 5.81
N VAL A 167 10.72 -11.99 5.72
CA VAL A 167 9.69 -11.03 5.34
C VAL A 167 8.52 -11.08 6.33
N GLU A 168 7.98 -9.94 6.67
CA GLU A 168 6.78 -9.84 7.49
C GLU A 168 5.52 -10.06 6.63
N LYS A 169 4.49 -10.66 7.24
CA LYS A 169 3.17 -10.75 6.60
C LYS A 169 2.46 -9.42 6.76
N PRO A 170 2.19 -8.68 5.68
CA PRO A 170 1.44 -7.44 5.78
C PRO A 170 0.02 -7.69 6.30
N ARG A 171 -0.49 -6.77 7.10
CA ARG A 171 -1.86 -6.82 7.64
C ARG A 171 -2.91 -6.37 6.63
N ALA A 172 -2.49 -5.67 5.58
CA ALA A 172 -3.35 -5.18 4.51
C ALA A 172 -2.58 -5.03 3.20
N THR A 173 -3.25 -4.58 2.16
CA THR A 173 -2.80 -4.31 0.79
C THR A 173 -2.68 -5.56 -0.08
N MET A 174 -2.36 -5.35 -1.34
CA MET A 174 -2.07 -6.41 -2.32
C MET A 174 -0.58 -6.54 -2.63
N PHE A 175 0.27 -6.15 -1.66
CA PHE A 175 1.73 -6.13 -1.81
C PHE A 175 2.41 -6.81 -0.62
N VAL A 176 3.68 -7.17 -0.83
CA VAL A 176 4.64 -7.47 0.24
C VAL A 176 5.84 -6.56 0.01
N TRP A 177 6.18 -5.78 1.04
CA TRP A 177 7.35 -4.91 1.07
C TRP A 177 8.48 -5.68 1.75
N ALA A 178 9.39 -6.24 0.92
CA ALA A 178 10.39 -7.18 1.37
C ALA A 178 11.76 -6.48 1.48
N PRO A 179 12.40 -6.49 2.66
CA PRO A 179 13.78 -6.00 2.75
C PRO A 179 14.71 -6.89 1.92
N ILE A 180 15.66 -6.27 1.26
CA ILE A 180 16.69 -7.02 0.49
C ILE A 180 17.50 -7.88 1.48
N PRO A 181 17.74 -9.18 1.19
CA PRO A 181 18.59 -10.01 2.04
C PRO A 181 19.96 -9.36 2.23
N GLU A 182 20.49 -9.43 3.46
CA GLU A 182 21.73 -8.74 3.87
C GLU A 182 22.88 -8.92 2.88
N VAL A 183 23.04 -10.17 2.36
CA VAL A 183 24.09 -10.51 1.40
C VAL A 183 23.99 -9.76 0.08
N TYR A 184 22.81 -9.24 -0.25
CA TYR A 184 22.54 -8.51 -1.50
C TYR A 184 22.28 -7.02 -1.27
N ARG A 185 22.27 -6.53 -0.03
CA ARG A 185 21.96 -5.14 0.29
C ARG A 185 22.89 -4.15 -0.42
N HIS A 186 24.15 -4.54 -0.64
CA HIS A 186 25.14 -3.76 -1.37
C HIS A 186 24.80 -3.46 -2.83
N LEU A 187 23.84 -4.21 -3.42
CA LEU A 187 23.37 -4.01 -4.80
C LEU A 187 22.39 -2.84 -4.92
N GLY A 188 21.68 -2.51 -3.83
CA GLY A 188 20.49 -1.67 -3.90
C GLY A 188 19.32 -2.36 -4.58
N SER A 189 18.15 -1.73 -4.54
CA SER A 189 16.90 -2.36 -5.00
C SER A 189 16.83 -2.57 -6.51
N LEU A 190 17.41 -1.69 -7.29
CA LEU A 190 17.37 -1.80 -8.75
C LEU A 190 18.17 -3.00 -9.26
N GLU A 191 19.43 -3.12 -8.86
CA GLU A 191 20.29 -4.23 -9.32
C GLU A 191 19.82 -5.55 -8.71
N PHE A 192 19.34 -5.57 -7.48
CA PHE A 192 18.73 -6.76 -6.90
C PHE A 192 17.47 -7.19 -7.66
N SER A 193 16.60 -6.26 -8.09
CA SER A 193 15.44 -6.57 -8.95
C SER A 193 15.85 -7.14 -10.30
N LYS A 194 16.92 -6.62 -10.93
CA LYS A 194 17.48 -7.17 -12.16
C LYS A 194 18.03 -8.59 -11.96
N LYS A 195 18.70 -8.85 -10.84
CA LYS A 195 19.20 -10.18 -10.47
C LYS A 195 18.03 -11.17 -10.31
N LEU A 196 16.98 -10.80 -9.59
CA LEU A 196 15.77 -11.62 -9.47
C LEU A 196 15.14 -11.92 -10.83
N LEU A 197 15.08 -10.93 -11.72
CA LEU A 197 14.50 -11.12 -13.04
C LEU A 197 15.35 -12.06 -13.91
N SER A 198 16.66 -11.86 -13.94
CA SER A 198 17.57 -12.63 -14.81
C SER A 198 17.76 -14.07 -14.33
N GLU A 199 17.96 -14.28 -13.02
CA GLU A 199 18.35 -15.58 -12.47
C GLU A 199 17.17 -16.39 -11.92
N ALA A 200 16.19 -15.71 -11.25
CA ALA A 200 15.02 -16.36 -10.68
C ALA A 200 13.77 -16.30 -11.58
N ARG A 201 13.80 -15.50 -12.67
CA ARG A 201 12.63 -15.21 -13.51
C ARG A 201 11.46 -14.58 -12.74
N VAL A 202 11.79 -13.75 -11.75
CA VAL A 202 10.83 -13.06 -10.90
C VAL A 202 10.95 -11.56 -11.07
N ALA A 203 9.88 -10.92 -11.52
CA ALA A 203 9.79 -9.46 -11.64
C ALA A 203 9.23 -8.87 -10.34
N VAL A 204 9.93 -7.90 -9.76
CA VAL A 204 9.51 -7.12 -8.60
C VAL A 204 9.68 -5.63 -8.89
N SER A 205 9.00 -4.77 -8.13
CA SER A 205 9.26 -3.34 -8.22
C SER A 205 10.45 -2.98 -7.32
N PRO A 206 11.51 -2.35 -7.84
CA PRO A 206 12.61 -1.87 -7.01
C PRO A 206 12.13 -0.74 -6.10
N GLY A 207 12.54 -0.77 -4.84
CA GLY A 207 12.07 0.19 -3.85
C GLY A 207 12.52 1.62 -4.11
N ILE A 208 13.69 1.82 -4.72
CA ILE A 208 14.15 3.17 -5.15
C ILE A 208 13.14 3.88 -6.06
N GLY A 209 12.32 3.14 -6.79
CA GLY A 209 11.24 3.70 -7.62
C GLY A 209 10.13 4.38 -6.82
N PHE A 210 10.11 4.22 -5.49
CA PHE A 210 9.17 4.86 -4.56
C PHE A 210 9.82 5.94 -3.68
N GLY A 211 11.09 6.23 -3.90
CA GLY A 211 11.88 7.20 -3.14
C GLY A 211 13.17 6.61 -2.59
N GLU A 212 14.11 7.49 -2.23
CA GLU A 212 15.47 7.09 -1.79
C GLU A 212 15.48 6.14 -0.59
N TYR A 213 14.55 6.34 0.36
CA TYR A 213 14.42 5.48 1.56
C TYR A 213 13.88 4.07 1.25
N GLY A 214 13.48 3.81 0.01
CA GLY A 214 13.02 2.49 -0.42
C GLY A 214 14.13 1.60 -1.00
N ASP A 215 15.37 2.11 -1.16
CA ASP A 215 16.42 1.40 -1.90
C ASP A 215 16.94 0.12 -1.21
N ASP A 216 16.57 -0.13 0.02
CA ASP A 216 16.87 -1.36 0.75
C ASP A 216 15.73 -2.40 0.69
N HIS A 217 14.67 -2.16 -0.12
CA HIS A 217 13.51 -3.03 -0.25
C HIS A 217 13.14 -3.30 -1.71
N VAL A 218 12.35 -4.36 -1.90
CA VAL A 218 11.63 -4.64 -3.14
C VAL A 218 10.15 -4.89 -2.85
N ARG A 219 9.26 -4.49 -3.78
CA ARG A 219 7.82 -4.72 -3.63
C ARG A 219 7.35 -5.87 -4.52
N PHE A 220 6.83 -6.92 -3.91
CA PHE A 220 6.10 -7.98 -4.60
C PHE A 220 4.62 -7.59 -4.74
N GLY A 221 4.03 -7.86 -5.92
CA GLY A 221 2.58 -7.81 -6.11
C GLY A 221 1.96 -9.20 -5.91
N LEU A 222 0.85 -9.27 -5.16
CA LEU A 222 0.08 -10.51 -4.91
C LEU A 222 -0.93 -10.80 -6.04
N ILE A 223 -0.64 -10.34 -7.26
CA ILE A 223 -1.56 -10.42 -8.40
C ILE A 223 -1.59 -11.79 -9.06
N GLU A 224 -0.51 -12.57 -8.92
CA GLU A 224 -0.40 -13.91 -9.48
C GLU A 224 -1.09 -14.96 -8.60
N ASN A 225 -1.52 -16.07 -9.22
CA ASN A 225 -2.09 -17.18 -8.49
C ASN A 225 -1.02 -17.94 -7.67
N GLU A 226 -1.46 -18.73 -6.71
CA GLU A 226 -0.57 -19.46 -5.80
C GLU A 226 0.40 -20.41 -6.52
N HIS A 227 -0.02 -21.01 -7.64
CA HIS A 227 0.84 -21.91 -8.41
C HIS A 227 2.03 -21.12 -9.00
N ARG A 228 1.79 -19.95 -9.60
CA ARG A 228 2.84 -19.06 -10.09
C ARG A 228 3.69 -18.51 -8.96
N THR A 229 3.09 -18.19 -7.83
CA THR A 229 3.83 -17.76 -6.63
C THR A 229 4.79 -18.85 -6.15
N ARG A 230 4.34 -20.12 -6.07
CA ARG A 230 5.23 -21.25 -5.73
C ARG A 230 6.31 -21.47 -6.78
N GLN A 231 6.04 -21.21 -8.04
CA GLN A 231 7.07 -21.25 -9.12
C GLN A 231 8.13 -20.15 -8.88
N ALA A 232 7.72 -18.93 -8.56
CA ALA A 232 8.63 -17.83 -8.22
C ALA A 232 9.54 -18.18 -7.02
N ILE A 233 8.96 -18.75 -5.96
CA ILE A 233 9.71 -19.21 -4.77
C ILE A 233 10.76 -20.26 -5.15
N ARG A 234 10.44 -21.20 -6.04
CA ARG A 234 11.43 -22.19 -6.53
C ARG A 234 12.57 -21.50 -7.31
N GLY A 235 12.26 -20.53 -8.17
CA GLY A 235 13.27 -19.76 -8.89
C GLY A 235 14.22 -19.00 -7.96
N ILE A 236 13.65 -18.34 -6.92
CA ILE A 236 14.44 -17.65 -5.89
C ILE A 236 15.31 -18.64 -5.11
N ARG A 237 14.76 -19.79 -4.73
CA ARG A 237 15.53 -20.83 -4.06
C ARG A 237 16.73 -21.27 -4.87
N ASP A 238 16.53 -21.53 -6.16
CA ASP A 238 17.58 -22.01 -7.05
C ASP A 238 18.66 -20.93 -7.25
N MET A 239 18.26 -19.64 -7.35
CA MET A 239 19.18 -18.49 -7.35
C MET A 239 20.03 -18.46 -6.07
N PHE A 240 19.40 -18.58 -4.89
CA PHE A 240 20.11 -18.56 -3.59
C PHE A 240 21.08 -19.74 -3.43
N ARG A 241 20.70 -20.95 -3.91
CA ARG A 241 21.58 -22.14 -3.89
C ARG A 241 22.80 -21.99 -4.78
N ASN A 242 22.65 -21.33 -5.91
CA ASN A 242 23.74 -21.12 -6.86
C ASN A 242 24.69 -19.98 -6.44
N ASP A 243 24.27 -19.14 -5.50
CA ASP A 243 25.08 -18.04 -5.01
C ASP A 243 25.87 -18.44 -3.77
N GLN A 244 27.20 -18.64 -3.93
CA GLN A 244 28.10 -19.06 -2.85
C GLN A 244 28.09 -18.10 -1.66
N LYS A 245 27.83 -16.79 -1.88
CA LYS A 245 27.76 -15.79 -0.82
C LYS A 245 26.57 -16.02 0.10
N PHE A 246 25.43 -16.43 -0.45
CA PHE A 246 24.23 -16.71 0.33
C PHE A 246 24.39 -17.98 1.20
N VAL A 247 25.03 -19.01 0.66
CA VAL A 247 25.28 -20.28 1.36
C VAL A 247 26.28 -20.10 2.52
N SER A 248 27.29 -19.25 2.36
CA SER A 248 28.35 -19.04 3.36
C SER A 248 27.90 -18.27 4.61
N VAL A 249 26.79 -17.53 4.56
CA VAL A 249 26.28 -16.69 5.69
C VAL A 249 25.26 -17.44 6.58
N GLY A 250 25.13 -18.77 6.40
CA GLY A 250 24.30 -19.60 7.27
C GLY A 250 22.82 -19.67 6.88
N GLY A 251 22.49 -19.33 5.65
CA GLY A 251 21.20 -19.66 5.03
C GLY A 251 21.14 -21.16 4.78
N GLY A 252 20.97 -21.97 5.83
CA GLY A 252 20.67 -23.40 5.67
C GLY A 252 19.37 -23.56 4.91
N ILE A 253 19.46 -23.67 3.58
CA ILE A 253 18.31 -24.03 2.74
C ILE A 253 18.12 -25.53 2.90
N PRO A 254 16.97 -26.02 3.43
CA PRO A 254 16.69 -27.44 3.52
C PRO A 254 16.62 -28.13 2.15
#